data_8d38a819f465713f7302796ccf770de3
#
_entry.id   8d38a819f465713f7302796ccf770de3
#
_cell.length_a   1.000
_cell.length_b   1.000
_cell.length_c   1.000
_cell.angle_alpha   90.00
_cell.angle_beta   90.00
_cell.angle_gamma   90.00
#
_symmetry.space_group_name_H-M   'P 1'
#
loop_
_entity.id
_entity.type
_entity.pdbx_description
1 polymer ?
#
loop_
_entity_poly.entity_id
_entity_poly.type
_entity_poly.pdbx_seq_one_letter_code
_entity_poly.pdbx_strand_id
1 'polypeptide(L)'
;LQSVNAIRFLGVDAINKSNSGHPGIVMGAAPMAYSLFTKHLRITPEQPNWINRDRFILSAGHGSMLLYALLHLTGYKDVSMDEIKNFRQWGSKTPGHPEVTHTSGVDATSGPLGQGISTAVGFAQAERFLAAKYNKDGFP
;
A
#
# COMPACT_ATOMS: atom_id res chain seq x y z
N LEU A 1 6.31 -19.02 2.85
CA LEU A 1 5.08 -19.41 2.15
C LEU A 1 3.83 -19.01 2.93
N GLN A 2 3.77 -19.21 4.26
CA GLN A 2 2.61 -18.87 5.10
C GLN A 2 2.21 -17.39 5.00
N SER A 3 3.16 -16.46 5.13
CA SER A 3 2.91 -15.03 5.07
C SER A 3 2.36 -14.59 3.69
N VAL A 4 2.92 -15.16 2.62
CA VAL A 4 2.42 -14.90 1.26
C VAL A 4 0.98 -15.38 1.09
N ASN A 5 0.67 -16.56 1.63
CA ASN A 5 -0.69 -17.07 1.60
C ASN A 5 -1.64 -16.26 2.49
N ALA A 6 -1.18 -15.74 3.64
CA ALA A 6 -1.98 -14.82 4.45
C ALA A 6 -2.39 -13.58 3.65
N ILE A 7 -1.47 -12.96 2.90
CA ILE A 7 -1.77 -11.82 2.03
C ILE A 7 -2.84 -12.22 0.99
N ARG A 8 -2.67 -13.37 0.34
CA ARG A 8 -3.59 -13.87 -0.69
C ARG A 8 -4.99 -14.09 -0.13
N PHE A 9 -5.09 -14.84 0.97
CA PHE A 9 -6.38 -15.21 1.54
C PHE A 9 -7.12 -14.03 2.17
N LEU A 10 -6.44 -13.12 2.86
CA LEU A 10 -7.06 -11.88 3.30
C LEU A 10 -7.70 -11.12 2.13
N GLY A 11 -6.99 -11.03 1.01
CA GLY A 11 -7.52 -10.36 -0.17
C GLY A 11 -8.70 -11.08 -0.81
N VAL A 12 -8.59 -12.39 -1.01
CA VAL A 12 -9.66 -13.18 -1.64
C VAL A 12 -10.91 -13.21 -0.76
N ASP A 13 -10.75 -13.42 0.54
CA ASP A 13 -11.89 -13.47 1.47
C ASP A 13 -12.63 -12.14 1.55
N ALA A 14 -11.90 -11.01 1.59
CA ALA A 14 -12.50 -9.69 1.60
C ALA A 14 -13.25 -9.40 0.28
N ILE A 15 -12.66 -9.76 -0.87
CA ILE A 15 -13.29 -9.62 -2.18
C ILE A 15 -14.54 -10.48 -2.29
N ASN A 16 -14.48 -11.73 -1.86
CA ASN A 16 -15.63 -12.63 -1.86
C ASN A 16 -16.75 -12.11 -0.96
N LYS A 17 -16.41 -11.65 0.24
CA LYS A 17 -17.39 -11.09 1.18
C LYS A 17 -18.10 -9.85 0.61
N SER A 18 -17.36 -8.97 -0.04
CA SER A 18 -17.92 -7.76 -0.66
C SER A 18 -18.67 -8.03 -1.96
N ASN A 19 -18.54 -9.24 -2.50
CA ASN A 19 -19.01 -9.62 -3.83
C ASN A 19 -18.56 -8.63 -4.93
N SER A 20 -17.39 -8.01 -4.73
CA SER A 20 -16.85 -6.98 -5.63
C SER A 20 -15.36 -6.84 -5.43
N GLY A 21 -14.58 -6.78 -6.50
CA GLY A 21 -13.14 -6.57 -6.45
C GLY A 21 -12.37 -7.37 -7.48
N HIS A 22 -11.03 -7.28 -7.40
CA HIS A 22 -10.11 -7.84 -8.39
C HIS A 22 -9.09 -8.74 -7.69
N PRO A 23 -9.26 -10.07 -7.70
CA PRO A 23 -8.37 -10.98 -6.97
C PRO A 23 -7.01 -11.21 -7.66
N GLY A 24 -6.89 -10.94 -8.95
CA GLY A 24 -5.71 -11.28 -9.76
C GLY A 24 -4.41 -10.69 -9.20
N ILE A 25 -4.42 -9.41 -8.85
CA ILE A 25 -3.22 -8.72 -8.31
C ILE A 25 -2.83 -9.28 -6.95
N VAL A 26 -3.78 -9.46 -6.04
CA VAL A 26 -3.47 -9.97 -4.69
C VAL A 26 -2.94 -11.40 -4.74
N MET A 27 -3.43 -12.20 -5.67
CA MET A 27 -2.93 -13.57 -5.86
C MET A 27 -1.55 -13.62 -6.49
N GLY A 28 -1.35 -12.88 -7.59
CA GLY A 28 -0.12 -12.93 -8.39
C GLY A 28 1.05 -12.16 -7.80
N ALA A 29 0.79 -10.96 -7.24
CA ALA A 29 1.84 -10.07 -6.75
C ALA A 29 2.22 -10.27 -5.27
N ALA A 30 1.50 -11.10 -4.51
CA ALA A 30 1.76 -11.29 -3.08
C ALA A 30 3.22 -11.70 -2.75
N PRO A 31 3.89 -12.59 -3.49
CA PRO A 31 5.30 -12.94 -3.20
C PRO A 31 6.24 -11.75 -3.38
N MET A 32 6.06 -10.99 -4.44
CA MET A 32 6.86 -9.79 -4.74
C MET A 32 6.64 -8.72 -3.67
N ALA A 33 5.38 -8.43 -3.34
CA ALA A 33 5.01 -7.45 -2.34
C ALA A 33 5.50 -7.85 -0.94
N TYR A 34 5.40 -9.12 -0.57
CA TYR A 34 5.98 -9.64 0.67
C TYR A 34 7.49 -9.38 0.75
N SER A 35 8.23 -9.70 -0.32
CA SER A 35 9.68 -9.46 -0.35
C SER A 35 10.02 -7.97 -0.21
N LEU A 36 9.28 -7.11 -0.91
CA LEU A 36 9.46 -5.67 -0.86
C LEU A 36 9.24 -5.12 0.56
N PHE A 37 8.10 -5.45 1.17
CA PHE A 37 7.72 -4.93 2.49
C PHE A 37 8.58 -5.47 3.63
N THR A 38 9.12 -6.69 3.52
CA THR A 38 9.89 -7.31 4.61
C THR A 38 11.40 -7.15 4.50
N LYS A 39 11.92 -6.83 3.30
CA LYS A 39 13.38 -6.82 3.07
C LYS A 39 13.91 -5.47 2.58
N HIS A 40 13.07 -4.63 2.03
CA HIS A 40 13.53 -3.42 1.34
C HIS A 40 12.92 -2.14 1.89
N LEU A 41 11.61 -2.11 2.17
CA LEU A 41 10.94 -0.90 2.62
C LEU A 41 11.25 -0.56 4.07
N ARG A 42 11.60 0.68 4.30
CA ARG A 42 11.72 1.30 5.63
C ARG A 42 10.44 2.07 5.93
N ILE A 43 9.55 1.42 6.67
CA ILE A 43 8.25 1.95 7.07
C ILE A 43 8.09 1.86 8.58
N THR A 44 7.27 2.72 9.16
CA THR A 44 6.89 2.66 10.58
C THR A 44 5.39 2.88 10.71
N PRO A 45 4.62 1.83 10.93
CA PRO A 45 3.17 1.90 11.04
C PRO A 45 2.69 2.80 12.19
N GLU A 46 3.48 2.93 13.26
CA GLU A 46 3.21 3.80 14.40
C GLU A 46 3.32 5.29 14.03
N GLN A 47 4.12 5.61 13.01
CA GLN A 47 4.34 6.96 12.51
C GLN A 47 4.16 7.00 10.99
N PRO A 48 2.95 6.78 10.47
CA PRO A 48 2.70 6.64 9.03
C PRO A 48 3.08 7.89 8.23
N ASN A 49 3.20 9.04 8.89
CA ASN A 49 3.58 10.32 8.28
C ASN A 49 5.07 10.66 8.46
N TRP A 50 5.89 9.75 8.98
CA TRP A 50 7.32 9.99 9.11
C TRP A 50 7.94 10.34 7.76
N ILE A 51 8.62 11.50 7.71
CA ILE A 51 9.05 12.09 6.44
C ILE A 51 10.11 11.25 5.72
N ASN A 52 11.00 10.60 6.47
CA ASN A 52 12.11 9.79 5.92
C ASN A 52 11.75 8.31 5.73
N ARG A 53 10.47 7.97 5.64
CA ARG A 53 10.04 6.62 5.27
C ARG A 53 10.06 6.41 3.76
N ASP A 54 10.20 5.17 3.33
CA ASP A 54 10.01 4.83 1.92
C ASP A 54 8.53 5.00 1.52
N ARG A 55 8.30 5.21 0.22
CA ARG A 55 6.98 5.38 -0.37
C ARG A 55 6.64 4.19 -1.25
N PHE A 56 5.43 3.70 -1.10
CA PHE A 56 4.91 2.62 -1.93
C PHE A 56 3.69 3.09 -2.72
N ILE A 57 3.76 2.96 -4.03
CA ILE A 57 2.67 3.36 -4.93
C ILE A 57 2.15 2.14 -5.68
N LEU A 58 0.90 1.78 -5.42
CA LEU A 58 0.21 0.73 -6.14
C LEU A 58 -0.37 1.29 -7.44
N SER A 59 0.36 1.17 -8.54
CA SER A 59 -0.08 1.69 -9.85
C SER A 59 -1.32 0.96 -10.38
N ALA A 60 -1.45 -0.33 -10.10
CA ALA A 60 -2.65 -1.11 -10.37
C ALA A 60 -3.67 -0.94 -9.24
N GLY A 61 -4.23 0.27 -9.09
CA GLY A 61 -5.10 0.64 -7.97
C GLY A 61 -6.32 -0.25 -7.77
N HIS A 62 -6.82 -0.90 -8.84
CA HIS A 62 -7.89 -1.90 -8.74
C HIS A 62 -7.50 -3.13 -7.89
N GLY A 63 -6.20 -3.40 -7.72
CA GLY A 63 -5.67 -4.44 -6.83
C GLY A 63 -5.52 -4.00 -5.38
N SER A 64 -6.33 -3.04 -4.92
CA SER A 64 -6.24 -2.38 -3.62
C SER A 64 -6.15 -3.32 -2.43
N MET A 65 -6.80 -4.49 -2.47
CA MET A 65 -6.72 -5.49 -1.41
C MET A 65 -5.31 -6.04 -1.18
N LEU A 66 -4.42 -6.02 -2.20
CA LEU A 66 -3.01 -6.32 -1.96
C LEU A 66 -2.39 -5.32 -0.97
N LEU A 67 -2.61 -4.03 -1.20
CA LEU A 67 -2.09 -2.97 -0.32
C LEU A 67 -2.73 -3.05 1.08
N TYR A 68 -4.04 -3.21 1.17
CA TYR A 68 -4.71 -3.28 2.47
C TYR A 68 -4.28 -4.49 3.29
N ALA A 69 -4.11 -5.66 2.66
CA ALA A 69 -3.57 -6.84 3.35
C ALA A 69 -2.16 -6.60 3.89
N LEU A 70 -1.30 -5.91 3.13
CA LEU A 70 0.05 -5.54 3.57
C LEU A 70 0.02 -4.53 4.71
N LEU A 71 -0.80 -3.48 4.62
CA LEU A 71 -0.94 -2.48 5.68
C LEU A 71 -1.47 -3.10 6.98
N HIS A 72 -2.47 -4.00 6.87
CA HIS A 72 -2.98 -4.75 8.01
C HIS A 72 -1.89 -5.61 8.67
N LEU A 73 -1.21 -6.44 7.89
CA LEU A 73 -0.19 -7.37 8.40
C LEU A 73 1.06 -6.67 8.93
N THR A 74 1.35 -5.46 8.48
CA THR A 74 2.45 -4.64 8.99
C THR A 74 2.06 -3.76 10.17
N GLY A 75 0.77 -3.70 10.56
CA GLY A 75 0.32 -3.08 11.80
C GLY A 75 -0.19 -1.64 11.67
N TYR A 76 -0.56 -1.19 10.47
CA TYR A 76 -1.22 0.11 10.31
C TYR A 76 -2.62 0.08 10.96
N LYS A 77 -2.86 0.98 11.91
CA LYS A 77 -4.07 0.99 12.75
C LYS A 77 -5.36 1.23 11.97
N ASP A 78 -5.30 2.01 10.91
CA ASP A 78 -6.45 2.32 10.05
C ASP A 78 -6.97 1.09 9.29
N VAL A 79 -6.16 0.05 9.14
CA VAL A 79 -6.56 -1.15 8.39
C VAL A 79 -6.69 -2.32 9.35
N SER A 80 -7.66 -2.23 10.24
CA SER A 80 -8.02 -3.32 11.16
C SER A 80 -8.65 -4.50 10.43
N MET A 81 -8.80 -5.63 11.11
CA MET A 81 -9.52 -6.79 10.54
C MET A 81 -10.97 -6.45 10.20
N ASP A 82 -11.61 -5.57 10.96
CA ASP A 82 -12.98 -5.14 10.67
C ASP A 82 -13.03 -4.28 9.40
N GLU A 83 -12.05 -3.43 9.17
CA GLU A 83 -11.92 -2.68 7.92
C GLU A 83 -11.66 -3.61 6.72
N ILE A 84 -10.84 -4.65 6.87
CA ILE A 84 -10.67 -5.69 5.85
C ILE A 84 -12.01 -6.37 5.52
N LYS A 85 -12.81 -6.71 6.54
CA LYS A 85 -14.13 -7.30 6.38
C LYS A 85 -15.15 -6.35 5.74
N ASN A 86 -14.92 -5.05 5.83
CA ASN A 86 -15.76 -3.99 5.27
C ASN A 86 -15.20 -3.42 3.95
N PHE A 87 -14.39 -4.20 3.24
CA PHE A 87 -13.85 -3.81 1.94
C PHE A 87 -14.96 -3.34 0.99
N ARG A 88 -14.77 -2.17 0.38
CA ARG A 88 -15.73 -1.52 -0.53
C ARG A 88 -17.08 -1.14 0.08
N GLN A 89 -17.21 -1.18 1.40
CA GLN A 89 -18.43 -0.68 2.05
C GLN A 89 -18.31 0.82 2.28
N TRP A 90 -19.45 1.50 2.24
CA TRP A 90 -19.51 2.94 2.48
C TRP A 90 -18.91 3.31 3.84
N GLY A 91 -18.01 4.27 3.84
CA GLY A 91 -17.35 4.77 5.06
C GLY A 91 -16.19 3.94 5.57
N SER A 92 -15.89 2.77 4.96
CA SER A 92 -14.73 1.96 5.38
C SER A 92 -13.39 2.61 4.99
N LYS A 93 -12.35 2.23 5.71
CA LYS A 93 -10.95 2.62 5.40
C LYS A 93 -10.34 1.80 4.26
N THR A 94 -11.10 0.91 3.64
CA THR A 94 -10.67 0.03 2.56
C THR A 94 -11.52 0.20 1.30
N PRO A 95 -11.53 1.40 0.68
CA PRO A 95 -12.26 1.65 -0.56
C PRO A 95 -11.74 0.79 -1.72
N GLY A 96 -12.50 0.73 -2.81
CA GLY A 96 -12.17 -0.09 -3.97
C GLY A 96 -10.85 0.26 -4.66
N HIS A 97 -10.39 1.49 -4.52
CA HIS A 97 -9.09 1.98 -4.97
C HIS A 97 -8.42 2.73 -3.83
N PRO A 98 -7.08 2.67 -3.68
CA PRO A 98 -6.40 3.40 -2.62
C PRO A 98 -6.55 4.90 -2.80
N GLU A 99 -6.85 5.60 -1.70
CA GLU A 99 -6.99 7.06 -1.67
C GLU A 99 -6.05 7.66 -0.63
N VAL A 100 -5.18 8.57 -1.09
CA VAL A 100 -4.29 9.33 -0.21
C VAL A 100 -5.12 10.16 0.78
N THR A 101 -4.67 10.29 2.01
CA THR A 101 -5.35 10.96 3.13
C THR A 101 -6.58 10.24 3.70
N HIS A 102 -7.13 9.25 3.00
CA HIS A 102 -8.25 8.46 3.50
C HIS A 102 -7.79 7.30 4.39
N THR A 103 -6.72 6.60 3.97
CA THR A 103 -6.15 5.44 4.68
C THR A 103 -4.68 5.67 4.97
N SER A 104 -4.26 5.53 6.23
CA SER A 104 -2.84 5.65 6.61
C SER A 104 -1.98 4.62 5.88
N GLY A 105 -0.83 5.07 5.36
CA GLY A 105 0.08 4.23 4.58
C GLY A 105 -0.22 4.18 3.08
N VAL A 106 -1.25 4.88 2.62
CA VAL A 106 -1.51 5.10 1.19
C VAL A 106 -0.80 6.38 0.75
N ASP A 107 0.16 6.26 -0.16
CA ASP A 107 1.01 7.36 -0.62
C ASP A 107 0.47 8.10 -1.85
N ALA A 108 -0.39 7.47 -2.61
CA ALA A 108 -1.00 8.08 -3.79
C ALA A 108 -2.38 7.48 -4.06
N THR A 109 -3.30 8.34 -4.50
CA THR A 109 -4.57 7.90 -5.07
C THR A 109 -4.32 7.28 -6.43
N SER A 110 -4.76 6.06 -6.64
CA SER A 110 -4.60 5.33 -7.89
C SER A 110 -5.89 4.61 -8.27
N GLY A 111 -6.33 4.82 -9.47
CA GLY A 111 -7.52 4.22 -10.08
C GLY A 111 -7.30 4.10 -11.57
N PRO A 112 -7.07 5.21 -12.29
CA PRO A 112 -6.71 5.15 -13.71
C PRO A 112 -5.39 4.40 -13.90
N LEU A 113 -5.41 3.35 -14.72
CA LEU A 113 -4.25 2.49 -14.96
C LEU A 113 -3.08 3.29 -15.58
N GLY A 114 -1.88 3.06 -15.04
CA GLY A 114 -0.66 3.72 -15.51
C GLY A 114 -0.30 5.03 -14.79
N GLN A 115 -1.23 5.72 -14.15
CA GLN A 115 -0.92 6.96 -13.43
C GLN A 115 0.02 6.75 -12.23
N GLY A 116 -0.10 5.65 -11.52
CA GLY A 116 0.75 5.37 -10.36
C GLY A 116 2.24 5.32 -10.72
N ILE A 117 2.60 4.77 -11.86
CA ILE A 117 4.00 4.72 -12.32
C ILE A 117 4.55 6.14 -12.57
N SER A 118 3.76 7.00 -13.19
CA SER A 118 4.15 8.40 -13.42
C SER A 118 4.28 9.17 -12.09
N THR A 119 3.37 8.92 -11.16
CA THR A 119 3.43 9.47 -9.80
C THR A 119 4.70 9.01 -9.09
N ALA A 120 5.07 7.73 -9.19
CA ALA A 120 6.30 7.19 -8.59
C ALA A 120 7.55 7.86 -9.16
N VAL A 121 7.59 8.14 -10.46
CA VAL A 121 8.68 8.92 -11.08
C VAL A 121 8.76 10.33 -10.49
N GLY A 122 7.62 10.99 -10.29
CA GLY A 122 7.57 12.31 -9.66
C GLY A 122 8.10 12.29 -8.22
N PHE A 123 7.74 11.27 -7.43
CA PHE A 123 8.29 11.06 -6.08
C PHE A 123 9.81 10.87 -6.09
N ALA A 124 10.32 10.03 -7.00
CA ALA A 124 11.76 9.79 -7.14
C ALA A 124 12.52 11.06 -7.56
N GLN A 125 11.96 11.87 -8.45
CA GLN A 125 12.54 13.17 -8.80
C GLN A 125 12.55 14.14 -7.61
N ALA A 126 11.46 14.20 -6.85
CA ALA A 126 11.38 15.04 -5.67
C ALA A 126 12.39 14.62 -4.61
N GLU A 127 12.53 13.31 -4.36
CA GLU A 127 13.55 12.76 -3.46
C GLU A 127 14.96 13.18 -3.87
N ARG A 128 15.31 13.01 -5.14
CA ARG A 128 16.62 13.40 -5.67
C ARG A 128 16.89 14.90 -5.52
N PHE A 129 15.89 15.72 -5.80
CA PHE A 129 15.99 17.17 -5.63
C PHE A 129 16.20 17.56 -4.16
N LEU A 130 15.42 16.98 -3.24
CA LEU A 130 15.52 17.25 -1.83
C LEU A 130 16.85 16.76 -1.26
N ALA A 131 17.29 15.57 -1.67
CA ALA A 131 18.61 15.04 -1.27
C ALA A 131 19.74 15.96 -1.70
N ALA A 132 19.75 16.42 -2.95
CA ALA A 132 20.78 17.35 -3.43
C ALA A 132 20.81 18.69 -2.66
N LYS A 133 19.65 19.11 -2.13
CA LYS A 133 19.51 20.39 -1.43
C LYS A 133 19.78 20.31 0.09
N TYR A 134 19.40 19.21 0.71
CA TYR A 134 19.34 19.12 2.17
C TYR A 134 20.23 18.06 2.80
N ASN A 135 20.63 17.00 2.05
CA ASN A 135 21.50 15.98 2.61
C ASN A 135 22.89 16.54 2.89
N LYS A 136 23.52 16.07 3.97
CA LYS A 136 24.86 16.44 4.41
C LYS A 136 25.67 15.17 4.66
N ASP A 137 27.00 15.31 4.64
CA ASP A 137 27.90 14.22 4.99
C ASP A 137 27.56 13.65 6.37
N GLY A 138 27.35 12.32 6.42
CA GLY A 138 26.95 11.62 7.63
C GLY A 138 25.47 11.75 8.03
N PHE A 139 24.67 12.49 7.23
CA PHE A 139 23.22 12.66 7.46
C PHE A 139 22.47 12.66 6.14
N PRO A 140 22.21 11.45 5.56
CA PRO A 140 21.48 11.30 4.30
C PRO A 140 19.98 11.51 4.44
#